data_fa84dc7de405f3b9d390183be1f1fdd4
#
_entry.id   fa84dc7de405f3b9d390183be1f1fdd4
#
_cell.length_a   1.000
_cell.length_b   1.000
_cell.length_c   1.000
_cell.angle_alpha   90.00
_cell.angle_beta   90.00
_cell.angle_gamma   90.00
#
_symmetry.space_group_name_H-M   'P 1'
#
loop_
_entity.id
_entity.type
_entity.pdbx_description
1 polymer ?
#
loop_
_entity_poly.entity_id
_entity_poly.type
_entity_poly.pdbx_seq_one_letter_code
_entity_poly.pdbx_strand_id
1 'polypeptide(L)'
;MWALAIAFLLTFFLFRDANRWWASLDGPSVLTQYPSAAIWCFFPLFAALAIPWPLTVWYLRRVGRWEEADGIEDQADSKGGMNMLAVMKWLSIGLVGPIGILTLLAIPIHLSITPTEVRVGHYASIHTEVFKFSQARRLTLVEGYKDRDGSFHPAKDLIIDFADGRRLSGNQVGDGGTDIRDDVMQLLIAKTGITPKLAETADEIPALRAAR
;
A
#
# COMPACT_ATOMS: atom_id res chain seq x y z
N MET A 1 28.19 0.65 -3.85
CA MET A 1 27.19 1.25 -2.94
C MET A 1 26.26 2.25 -3.62
N TRP A 2 26.76 3.28 -4.31
CA TRP A 2 25.91 4.31 -4.95
C TRP A 2 24.91 3.78 -5.98
N ALA A 3 25.31 2.79 -6.80
CA ALA A 3 24.41 2.19 -7.79
C ALA A 3 23.19 1.50 -7.16
N LEU A 4 23.36 0.86 -6.00
CA LEU A 4 22.27 0.23 -5.25
C LEU A 4 21.31 1.28 -4.68
N ALA A 5 21.84 2.35 -4.11
CA ALA A 5 21.03 3.45 -3.60
C ALA A 5 20.23 4.11 -4.72
N ILE A 6 20.84 4.34 -5.88
CA ILE A 6 20.16 4.90 -7.05
C ILE A 6 19.07 3.96 -7.55
N ALA A 7 19.35 2.66 -7.68
CA ALA A 7 18.34 1.67 -8.12
C ALA A 7 17.17 1.59 -7.13
N PHE A 8 17.44 1.62 -5.82
CA PHE A 8 16.41 1.69 -4.80
C PHE A 8 15.52 2.92 -4.97
N LEU A 9 16.12 4.11 -5.05
CA LEU A 9 15.39 5.36 -5.17
C LEU A 9 14.56 5.40 -6.46
N LEU A 10 15.13 5.01 -7.61
CA LEU A 10 14.42 4.98 -8.89
C LEU A 10 13.19 4.06 -8.82
N THR A 11 13.35 2.86 -8.26
CA THR A 11 12.25 1.88 -8.16
C THR A 11 11.18 2.35 -7.18
N PHE A 12 11.59 2.91 -6.04
CA PHE A 12 10.67 3.49 -5.06
C PHE A 12 9.80 4.60 -5.68
N PHE A 13 10.45 5.57 -6.34
CA PHE A 13 9.72 6.67 -6.98
C PHE A 13 8.83 6.17 -8.12
N LEU A 14 9.30 5.19 -8.91
CA LEU A 14 8.50 4.61 -10.00
C LEU A 14 7.17 4.03 -9.49
N PHE A 15 7.19 3.22 -8.44
CA PHE A 15 5.97 2.64 -7.88
C PHE A 15 5.05 3.69 -7.24
N ARG A 16 5.64 4.62 -6.48
CA ARG A 16 4.89 5.72 -5.87
C ARG A 16 4.21 6.60 -6.92
N ASP A 17 4.92 6.95 -7.98
CA ASP A 17 4.39 7.81 -9.03
C ASP A 17 3.40 7.06 -9.92
N ALA A 18 3.57 5.74 -10.14
CA ALA A 18 2.57 4.89 -10.77
C ALA A 18 1.25 4.84 -9.97
N ASN A 19 1.33 4.74 -8.63
CA ASN A 19 0.15 4.81 -7.76
C ASN A 19 -0.54 6.18 -7.85
N ARG A 20 0.22 7.28 -7.83
CA ARG A 20 -0.32 8.64 -7.98
C ARG A 20 -0.97 8.84 -9.35
N TRP A 21 -0.31 8.38 -10.40
CA TRP A 21 -0.87 8.40 -11.74
C TRP A 21 -2.17 7.62 -11.81
N TRP A 22 -2.20 6.40 -11.24
CA TRP A 22 -3.42 5.59 -11.20
C TRP A 22 -4.57 6.32 -10.49
N ALA A 23 -4.32 6.85 -9.29
CA ALA A 23 -5.32 7.63 -8.55
C ALA A 23 -5.80 8.87 -9.33
N SER A 24 -4.96 9.49 -10.17
CA SER A 24 -5.33 10.64 -10.99
C SER A 24 -6.33 10.29 -12.11
N LEU A 25 -6.43 9.03 -12.50
CA LEU A 25 -7.43 8.56 -13.49
C LEU A 25 -8.85 8.68 -12.97
N ASP A 26 -9.05 8.73 -11.67
CA ASP A 26 -10.36 8.98 -11.05
C ASP A 26 -10.86 10.41 -11.24
N GLY A 27 -10.03 11.31 -11.75
CA GLY A 27 -10.37 12.71 -11.99
C GLY A 27 -10.06 13.63 -10.81
N PRO A 28 -10.54 14.88 -10.83
CA PRO A 28 -10.18 15.87 -9.84
C PRO A 28 -10.72 15.52 -8.45
N SER A 29 -9.83 15.47 -7.47
CA SER A 29 -10.14 15.21 -6.06
C SER A 29 -9.81 16.42 -5.19
N VAL A 30 -10.56 16.60 -4.11
CA VAL A 30 -10.27 17.60 -3.07
C VAL A 30 -9.10 17.12 -2.20
N LEU A 31 -9.05 15.81 -1.95
CA LEU A 31 -8.01 15.17 -1.17
C LEU A 31 -7.83 13.73 -1.68
N THR A 32 -6.59 13.29 -1.78
CA THR A 32 -6.26 11.89 -2.07
C THR A 32 -5.32 11.37 -1.00
N GLN A 33 -5.70 10.26 -0.37
CA GLN A 33 -4.84 9.48 0.51
C GLN A 33 -4.18 8.35 -0.27
N TYR A 34 -2.91 8.14 0.02
CA TYR A 34 -2.10 7.07 -0.56
C TYR A 34 -1.68 6.10 0.53
N PRO A 35 -1.40 4.84 0.20
CA PRO A 35 -0.87 3.89 1.17
C PRO A 35 0.49 4.33 1.71
N SER A 36 0.83 3.80 2.87
CA SER A 36 2.11 4.08 3.53
C SER A 36 3.30 3.91 2.59
N ALA A 37 4.27 4.82 2.68
CA ALA A 37 5.52 4.73 1.95
C ALA A 37 6.26 3.40 2.19
N ALA A 38 6.02 2.74 3.33
CA ALA A 38 6.60 1.44 3.65
C ALA A 38 6.27 0.38 2.61
N ILE A 39 5.04 0.38 2.05
CA ILE A 39 4.62 -0.58 1.01
C ILE A 39 5.54 -0.50 -0.21
N TRP A 40 5.95 0.72 -0.59
CA TRP A 40 6.82 0.96 -1.75
C TRP A 40 8.29 0.67 -1.50
N CYS A 41 8.71 0.55 -0.23
CA CYS A 41 10.10 0.25 0.13
C CYS A 41 10.44 -1.24 0.04
N PHE A 42 9.46 -2.14 0.22
CA PHE A 42 9.74 -3.58 0.29
C PHE A 42 10.37 -4.12 -0.99
N PHE A 43 9.74 -3.89 -2.15
CA PHE A 43 10.29 -4.40 -3.41
C PHE A 43 11.68 -3.83 -3.74
N PRO A 44 11.90 -2.49 -3.72
CA PRO A 44 13.22 -1.92 -3.96
C PRO A 44 14.30 -2.44 -3.02
N LEU A 45 13.97 -2.64 -1.75
CA LEU A 45 14.92 -3.14 -0.75
C LEU A 45 15.40 -4.56 -1.12
N PHE A 46 14.47 -5.49 -1.35
CA PHE A 46 14.83 -6.86 -1.70
C PHE A 46 15.44 -6.96 -3.09
N ALA A 47 14.96 -6.18 -4.06
CA ALA A 47 15.53 -6.10 -5.39
C ALA A 47 16.98 -5.59 -5.38
N ALA A 48 17.26 -4.54 -4.59
CA ALA A 48 18.60 -3.99 -4.44
C ALA A 48 19.58 -4.98 -3.79
N LEU A 49 19.11 -5.85 -2.91
CA LEU A 49 19.95 -6.87 -2.27
C LEU A 49 20.23 -8.09 -3.17
N ALA A 50 19.23 -8.55 -3.91
CA ALA A 50 19.29 -9.84 -4.59
C ALA A 50 19.65 -9.74 -6.10
N ILE A 51 19.21 -8.67 -6.80
CA ILE A 51 19.34 -8.59 -8.27
C ILE A 51 20.73 -8.17 -8.76
N PRO A 52 21.45 -7.20 -8.16
CA PRO A 52 22.67 -6.64 -8.77
C PRO A 52 23.77 -7.66 -8.98
N TRP A 53 23.90 -8.62 -8.07
CA TRP A 53 24.95 -9.64 -8.14
C TRP A 53 24.78 -10.57 -9.36
N PRO A 54 23.67 -11.31 -9.51
CA PRO A 54 23.45 -12.14 -10.69
C PRO A 54 23.44 -11.34 -11.99
N LEU A 55 22.93 -10.11 -11.95
CA LEU A 55 22.89 -9.23 -13.13
C LEU A 55 24.29 -8.80 -13.56
N THR A 56 25.18 -8.47 -12.60
CA THR A 56 26.58 -8.11 -12.89
C THR A 56 27.31 -9.27 -13.54
N VAL A 57 27.20 -10.48 -12.99
CA VAL A 57 27.83 -11.68 -13.56
C VAL A 57 27.29 -11.97 -14.95
N TRP A 58 25.98 -11.92 -15.14
CA TRP A 58 25.35 -12.10 -16.44
C TRP A 58 25.86 -11.06 -17.47
N TYR A 59 25.93 -9.78 -17.07
CA TYR A 59 26.42 -8.70 -17.93
C TYR A 59 27.88 -8.92 -18.34
N LEU A 60 28.77 -9.23 -17.39
CA LEU A 60 30.18 -9.47 -17.65
C LEU A 60 30.37 -10.63 -18.64
N ARG A 61 29.64 -11.73 -18.46
CA ARG A 61 29.65 -12.86 -19.42
C ARG A 61 29.13 -12.43 -20.78
N ARG A 62 28.11 -11.58 -20.85
CA ARG A 62 27.54 -11.09 -22.12
C ARG A 62 28.51 -10.24 -22.94
N VAL A 63 29.36 -9.46 -22.25
CA VAL A 63 30.37 -8.60 -22.88
C VAL A 63 31.74 -9.29 -23.06
N GLY A 64 31.83 -10.59 -22.78
CA GLY A 64 33.05 -11.39 -22.98
C GLY A 64 34.10 -11.26 -21.87
N ARG A 65 33.78 -10.65 -20.74
CA ARG A 65 34.66 -10.48 -19.56
C ARG A 65 34.54 -11.65 -18.59
N TRP A 66 34.83 -12.86 -19.09
CA TRP A 66 34.60 -14.10 -18.33
C TRP A 66 35.43 -14.23 -17.07
N GLU A 67 36.74 -13.87 -17.14
CA GLU A 67 37.65 -13.94 -16.00
C GLU A 67 37.17 -13.11 -14.80
N GLU A 68 36.61 -11.94 -15.08
CA GLU A 68 36.06 -11.09 -14.02
C GLU A 68 34.76 -11.66 -13.45
N ALA A 69 33.91 -12.23 -14.30
CA ALA A 69 32.68 -12.90 -13.86
C ALA A 69 33.01 -14.09 -12.94
N ASP A 70 33.97 -14.93 -13.35
CA ASP A 70 34.40 -16.09 -12.58
C ASP A 70 35.10 -15.67 -11.27
N GLY A 71 35.92 -14.60 -11.29
CA GLY A 71 36.53 -14.05 -10.09
C GLY A 71 35.49 -13.53 -9.06
N ILE A 72 34.39 -12.99 -9.52
CA ILE A 72 33.27 -12.58 -8.64
C ILE A 72 32.59 -13.81 -8.03
N GLU A 73 32.35 -14.87 -8.81
CA GLU A 73 31.77 -16.13 -8.33
C GLU A 73 32.68 -16.82 -7.30
N ASP A 74 33.95 -16.95 -7.62
CA ASP A 74 34.96 -17.57 -6.71
C ASP A 74 35.09 -16.82 -5.40
N GLN A 75 35.08 -15.49 -5.44
CA GLN A 75 35.13 -14.67 -4.23
C GLN A 75 33.88 -14.84 -3.36
N ALA A 76 32.72 -15.05 -3.99
CA ALA A 76 31.48 -15.30 -3.27
C ALA A 76 31.45 -16.69 -2.63
N ASP A 77 31.86 -17.71 -3.37
CA ASP A 77 31.86 -19.11 -2.93
C ASP A 77 32.92 -19.39 -1.87
N SER A 78 34.10 -18.74 -1.95
CA SER A 78 35.21 -18.92 -0.99
C SER A 78 34.87 -18.50 0.43
N LYS A 79 33.90 -17.59 0.62
CA LYS A 79 33.50 -17.08 1.94
C LYS A 79 32.44 -17.91 2.67
N GLY A 80 31.78 -18.84 2.01
CA GLY A 80 30.62 -19.52 2.61
C GLY A 80 30.46 -21.00 2.32
N GLY A 81 31.27 -21.61 1.46
CA GLY A 81 31.14 -23.03 1.09
C GLY A 81 29.81 -23.37 0.37
N MET A 82 29.03 -22.36 -0.02
CA MET A 82 27.80 -22.48 -0.78
C MET A 82 27.92 -21.66 -2.06
N ASN A 83 27.33 -22.15 -3.14
CA ASN A 83 27.23 -21.38 -4.38
C ASN A 83 26.34 -20.13 -4.16
N MET A 84 26.97 -19.03 -3.74
CA MET A 84 26.28 -17.79 -3.37
C MET A 84 25.51 -17.20 -4.57
N LEU A 85 26.02 -17.37 -5.80
CA LEU A 85 25.32 -16.93 -7.00
C LEU A 85 24.02 -17.68 -7.21
N ALA A 86 24.02 -19.01 -7.00
CA ALA A 86 22.80 -19.81 -7.07
C ALA A 86 21.81 -19.39 -5.99
N VAL A 87 22.27 -19.16 -4.76
CA VAL A 87 21.44 -18.66 -3.65
C VAL A 87 20.79 -17.32 -4.01
N MET A 88 21.57 -16.35 -4.51
CA MET A 88 21.05 -15.03 -4.89
C MET A 88 20.08 -15.12 -6.08
N LYS A 89 20.34 -16.00 -7.05
CA LYS A 89 19.41 -16.26 -8.16
C LYS A 89 18.07 -16.82 -7.66
N TRP A 90 18.11 -17.81 -6.78
CA TRP A 90 16.89 -18.38 -6.20
C TRP A 90 16.14 -17.39 -5.30
N LEU A 91 16.85 -16.56 -4.52
CA LEU A 91 16.25 -15.44 -3.78
C LEU A 91 15.60 -14.44 -4.71
N SER A 92 16.22 -14.10 -5.84
CA SER A 92 15.65 -13.17 -6.82
C SER A 92 14.36 -13.72 -7.42
N ILE A 93 14.31 -15.00 -7.77
CA ILE A 93 13.11 -15.61 -8.36
C ILE A 93 12.05 -15.90 -7.29
N GLY A 94 12.46 -16.53 -6.17
CA GLY A 94 11.52 -17.03 -5.16
C GLY A 94 10.99 -15.97 -4.19
N LEU A 95 11.70 -14.86 -4.02
CA LEU A 95 11.32 -13.80 -3.08
C LEU A 95 11.06 -12.48 -3.79
N VAL A 96 12.02 -11.97 -4.58
CA VAL A 96 11.88 -10.66 -5.23
C VAL A 96 10.79 -10.66 -6.28
N GLY A 97 10.64 -11.75 -7.04
CA GLY A 97 9.57 -11.90 -8.03
C GLY A 97 8.18 -11.78 -7.40
N PRO A 98 7.81 -12.62 -6.44
CA PRO A 98 6.53 -12.50 -5.73
C PRO A 98 6.31 -11.14 -5.06
N ILE A 99 7.32 -10.57 -4.36
CA ILE A 99 7.21 -9.24 -3.76
C ILE A 99 6.97 -8.18 -4.83
N GLY A 100 7.61 -8.26 -5.98
CA GLY A 100 7.39 -7.36 -7.11
C GLY A 100 5.95 -7.43 -7.62
N ILE A 101 5.42 -8.64 -7.79
CA ILE A 101 4.00 -8.84 -8.18
C ILE A 101 3.07 -8.25 -7.12
N LEU A 102 3.29 -8.52 -5.83
CA LEU A 102 2.49 -7.96 -4.75
C LEU A 102 2.54 -6.43 -4.73
N THR A 103 3.71 -5.83 -4.99
CA THR A 103 3.86 -4.37 -5.08
C THR A 103 3.12 -3.80 -6.28
N LEU A 104 3.16 -4.46 -7.44
CA LEU A 104 2.38 -4.07 -8.61
C LEU A 104 0.86 -4.11 -8.34
N LEU A 105 0.39 -5.16 -7.66
CA LEU A 105 -1.01 -5.30 -7.28
C LEU A 105 -1.46 -4.26 -6.23
N ALA A 106 -0.53 -3.60 -5.54
CA ALA A 106 -0.81 -2.52 -4.61
C ALA A 106 -0.96 -1.15 -5.29
N ILE A 107 -0.57 -0.99 -6.56
CA ILE A 107 -0.68 0.29 -7.29
C ILE A 107 -2.09 0.90 -7.25
N PRO A 108 -3.20 0.13 -7.39
CA PRO A 108 -4.54 0.68 -7.34
C PRO A 108 -5.00 1.22 -5.98
N ILE A 109 -4.29 0.90 -4.89
CA ILE A 109 -4.72 1.31 -3.54
C ILE A 109 -4.66 2.83 -3.39
N HIS A 110 -5.80 3.46 -3.18
CA HIS A 110 -5.93 4.87 -2.84
C HIS A 110 -7.32 5.17 -2.31
N LEU A 111 -7.49 6.32 -1.66
CA LEU A 111 -8.79 6.89 -1.31
C LEU A 111 -8.82 8.32 -1.83
N SER A 112 -9.73 8.62 -2.75
CA SER A 112 -9.92 9.94 -3.32
C SER A 112 -11.25 10.54 -2.90
N ILE A 113 -11.21 11.70 -2.27
CA ILE A 113 -12.40 12.47 -1.86
C ILE A 113 -12.64 13.54 -2.92
N THR A 114 -13.75 13.42 -3.62
CA THR A 114 -14.22 14.42 -4.59
C THR A 114 -15.28 15.33 -3.95
N PRO A 115 -15.80 16.35 -4.63
CA PRO A 115 -16.89 17.14 -4.09
C PRO A 115 -18.18 16.37 -3.77
N THR A 116 -18.45 15.25 -4.44
CA THR A 116 -19.74 14.52 -4.38
C THR A 116 -19.64 13.08 -3.89
N GLU A 117 -18.45 12.50 -3.90
CA GLU A 117 -18.26 11.07 -3.62
C GLU A 117 -16.87 10.76 -3.07
N VAL A 118 -16.74 9.60 -2.45
CA VAL A 118 -15.44 8.99 -2.10
C VAL A 118 -15.21 7.84 -3.06
N ARG A 119 -14.01 7.75 -3.57
CA ARG A 119 -13.53 6.67 -4.45
C ARG A 119 -12.44 5.89 -3.75
N VAL A 120 -12.58 4.58 -3.72
CA VAL A 120 -11.64 3.68 -3.04
C VAL A 120 -11.09 2.67 -4.02
N GLY A 121 -9.80 2.74 -4.26
CA GLY A 121 -9.06 1.72 -5.00
C GLY A 121 -8.59 0.63 -4.06
N HIS A 122 -8.88 -0.62 -4.41
CA HIS A 122 -8.53 -1.79 -3.60
C HIS A 122 -7.32 -2.53 -4.16
N TYR A 123 -6.65 -3.28 -3.29
CA TYR A 123 -5.57 -4.16 -3.65
C TYR A 123 -5.98 -5.14 -4.77
N ALA A 124 -5.15 -5.31 -5.78
CA ALA A 124 -5.37 -6.20 -6.92
C ALA A 124 -6.66 -5.93 -7.73
N SER A 125 -7.26 -4.73 -7.60
CA SER A 125 -8.48 -4.36 -8.31
C SER A 125 -8.21 -3.24 -9.31
N ILE A 126 -8.67 -3.43 -10.54
CA ILE A 126 -8.68 -2.37 -11.56
C ILE A 126 -9.94 -1.48 -11.46
N HIS A 127 -10.91 -1.87 -10.63
CA HIS A 127 -12.14 -1.13 -10.43
C HIS A 127 -12.07 -0.34 -9.14
N THR A 128 -12.41 0.94 -9.22
CA THR A 128 -12.54 1.82 -8.06
C THR A 128 -13.97 1.73 -7.52
N GLU A 129 -14.11 1.49 -6.23
CA GLU A 129 -15.40 1.51 -5.56
C GLU A 129 -15.83 2.95 -5.28
N VAL A 130 -17.09 3.27 -5.60
CA VAL A 130 -17.63 4.64 -5.50
C VAL A 130 -18.69 4.72 -4.42
N PHE A 131 -18.54 5.69 -3.51
CA PHE A 131 -19.45 5.98 -2.39
C PHE A 131 -19.96 7.42 -2.51
N LYS A 132 -21.21 7.62 -2.91
CA LYS A 132 -21.80 8.94 -3.08
C LYS A 132 -22.23 9.52 -1.72
N PHE A 133 -21.83 10.75 -1.40
CA PHE A 133 -22.23 11.41 -0.15
C PHE A 133 -23.75 11.56 0.01
N SER A 134 -24.50 11.72 -1.09
CA SER A 134 -25.96 11.76 -1.06
C SER A 134 -26.62 10.46 -0.53
N GLN A 135 -25.88 9.35 -0.55
CA GLN A 135 -26.33 8.05 -0.05
C GLN A 135 -25.87 7.77 1.37
N ALA A 136 -25.04 8.63 1.97
CA ALA A 136 -24.64 8.50 3.38
C ALA A 136 -25.89 8.61 4.28
N ARG A 137 -26.00 7.72 5.26
CA ARG A 137 -27.12 7.66 6.20
C ARG A 137 -26.70 7.85 7.65
N ARG A 138 -25.50 7.43 7.98
CA ARG A 138 -24.98 7.52 9.33
C ARG A 138 -23.47 7.74 9.30
N LEU A 139 -23.01 8.66 10.16
CA LEU A 139 -21.61 8.82 10.51
C LEU A 139 -21.43 8.38 11.95
N THR A 140 -20.39 7.59 12.19
CA THR A 140 -20.00 7.19 13.52
C THR A 140 -18.51 7.44 13.72
N LEU A 141 -18.18 8.26 14.71
CA LEU A 141 -16.81 8.46 15.16
C LEU A 141 -16.49 7.37 16.18
N VAL A 142 -15.50 6.57 15.89
CA VAL A 142 -15.04 5.45 16.72
C VAL A 142 -13.79 5.90 17.47
N GLU A 143 -13.71 5.63 18.78
CA GLU A 143 -12.58 6.04 19.61
C GLU A 143 -11.43 5.04 19.58
N GLY A 144 -11.72 3.76 19.29
CA GLY A 144 -10.69 2.73 19.27
C GLY A 144 -11.20 1.35 18.85
N TYR A 145 -10.37 0.36 19.12
CA TYR A 145 -10.74 -1.04 18.94
C TYR A 145 -10.35 -1.89 20.14
N LYS A 146 -11.03 -3.01 20.34
CA LYS A 146 -10.68 -4.01 21.36
C LYS A 146 -9.89 -5.14 20.69
N ASP A 147 -8.76 -5.48 21.29
CA ASP A 147 -7.96 -6.62 20.85
C ASP A 147 -8.65 -7.95 21.28
N ARG A 148 -8.09 -9.10 20.83
CA ARG A 148 -8.64 -10.43 21.14
C ARG A 148 -8.70 -10.77 22.61
N ASP A 149 -7.84 -10.15 23.43
CA ASP A 149 -7.81 -10.26 24.88
C ASP A 149 -8.78 -9.30 25.59
N GLY A 150 -9.49 -8.44 24.84
CA GLY A 150 -10.41 -7.43 25.35
C GLY A 150 -9.76 -6.10 25.70
N SER A 151 -8.44 -5.94 25.52
CA SER A 151 -7.73 -4.68 25.79
C SER A 151 -8.14 -3.61 24.80
N PHE A 152 -8.48 -2.42 25.30
CA PHE A 152 -8.84 -1.28 24.46
C PHE A 152 -7.60 -0.56 23.96
N HIS A 153 -7.56 -0.31 22.65
CA HIS A 153 -6.53 0.47 21.98
C HIS A 153 -7.15 1.70 21.34
N PRO A 154 -6.73 2.91 21.74
CA PRO A 154 -7.24 4.13 21.13
C PRO A 154 -6.79 4.19 19.65
N ALA A 155 -7.76 4.38 18.77
CA ALA A 155 -7.53 4.50 17.33
C ALA A 155 -8.74 5.16 16.69
N LYS A 156 -8.68 6.47 16.48
CA LYS A 156 -9.81 7.23 15.92
C LYS A 156 -10.10 6.82 14.49
N ASP A 157 -11.35 6.49 14.21
CA ASP A 157 -11.83 6.23 12.86
C ASP A 157 -13.20 6.88 12.64
N LEU A 158 -13.52 7.22 11.38
CA LEU A 158 -14.83 7.69 10.98
C LEU A 158 -15.49 6.66 10.06
N ILE A 159 -16.55 6.05 10.56
CA ILE A 159 -17.30 5.04 9.81
C ILE A 159 -18.51 5.70 9.17
N ILE A 160 -18.66 5.53 7.88
CA ILE A 160 -19.77 6.01 7.07
C ILE A 160 -20.59 4.82 6.60
N ASP A 161 -21.86 4.76 7.01
CA ASP A 161 -22.81 3.78 6.50
C ASP A 161 -23.67 4.40 5.40
N PHE A 162 -23.83 3.68 4.29
CA PHE A 162 -24.58 4.10 3.13
C PHE A 162 -25.95 3.42 3.03
N ALA A 163 -26.86 4.00 2.24
CA ALA A 163 -28.23 3.51 2.10
C ALA A 163 -28.31 2.10 1.47
N ASP A 164 -27.31 1.71 0.69
CA ASP A 164 -27.18 0.39 0.07
C ASP A 164 -26.63 -0.68 1.02
N GLY A 165 -26.35 -0.33 2.26
CA GLY A 165 -25.79 -1.22 3.28
C GLY A 165 -24.26 -1.33 3.28
N ARG A 166 -23.58 -0.66 2.33
CA ARG A 166 -22.12 -0.60 2.34
C ARG A 166 -21.60 0.30 3.44
N ARG A 167 -20.40 0.02 3.90
CA ARG A 167 -19.72 0.75 4.97
C ARG A 167 -18.33 1.16 4.48
N LEU A 168 -17.96 2.40 4.75
CA LEU A 168 -16.64 2.95 4.51
C LEU A 168 -15.99 3.35 5.84
N SER A 169 -14.77 2.90 6.10
CA SER A 169 -13.89 3.39 7.16
C SER A 169 -12.96 4.45 6.61
N GLY A 170 -12.79 5.56 7.30
CA GLY A 170 -11.87 6.63 6.94
C GLY A 170 -10.40 6.19 6.98
N ASN A 171 -10.09 5.14 7.74
CA ASN A 171 -8.76 4.53 7.84
C ASN A 171 -8.50 3.44 6.80
N GLN A 172 -9.44 3.14 5.91
CA GLN A 172 -9.33 2.03 4.96
C GLN A 172 -8.11 2.15 4.03
N VAL A 173 -7.69 3.38 3.75
CA VAL A 173 -6.45 3.67 3.02
C VAL A 173 -5.69 4.73 3.82
N GLY A 174 -4.96 4.27 4.82
CA GLY A 174 -4.12 5.14 5.66
C GLY A 174 -2.67 5.15 5.21
N ASP A 175 -1.91 6.08 5.74
CA ASP A 175 -0.46 6.15 5.62
C ASP A 175 0.26 5.16 6.57
N GLY A 176 -0.47 4.20 7.12
CA GLY A 176 -0.01 3.22 8.10
C GLY A 176 -0.23 3.66 9.56
N GLY A 177 -0.86 4.81 9.77
CA GLY A 177 -1.34 5.23 11.08
C GLY A 177 -2.56 4.44 11.54
N THR A 178 -2.79 4.39 12.85
CA THR A 178 -3.97 3.76 13.45
C THR A 178 -5.15 4.72 13.50
N ASP A 179 -4.89 6.02 13.39
CA ASP A 179 -5.89 7.08 13.50
C ASP A 179 -6.23 7.68 12.13
N ILE A 180 -7.52 8.00 11.92
CA ILE A 180 -7.91 8.84 10.79
C ILE A 180 -7.32 10.25 10.97
N ARG A 181 -6.81 10.80 9.88
CA ARG A 181 -6.31 12.17 9.88
C ARG A 181 -7.44 13.16 10.12
N ASP A 182 -7.22 14.14 10.98
CA ASP A 182 -8.25 15.12 11.36
C ASP A 182 -8.78 15.92 10.16
N ASP A 183 -7.94 16.25 9.19
CA ASP A 183 -8.35 16.97 7.97
C ASP A 183 -9.31 16.12 7.10
N VAL A 184 -9.03 14.81 6.99
CA VAL A 184 -9.89 13.85 6.28
C VAL A 184 -11.23 13.70 6.98
N MET A 185 -11.21 13.53 8.30
CA MET A 185 -12.41 13.40 9.13
C MET A 185 -13.31 14.64 8.97
N GLN A 186 -12.75 15.85 9.15
CA GLN A 186 -13.49 17.09 9.02
C GLN A 186 -14.08 17.27 7.61
N LEU A 187 -13.31 16.91 6.58
CA LEU A 187 -13.78 16.98 5.20
C LEU A 187 -14.96 16.02 4.95
N LEU A 188 -14.89 14.78 5.43
CA LEU A 188 -15.96 13.79 5.28
C LEU A 188 -17.22 14.22 6.03
N ILE A 189 -17.10 14.75 7.24
CA ILE A 189 -18.23 15.30 8.02
C ILE A 189 -18.87 16.46 7.25
N ALA A 190 -18.07 17.42 6.77
CA ALA A 190 -18.58 18.57 6.04
C ALA A 190 -19.30 18.15 4.73
N LYS A 191 -18.77 17.14 4.02
CA LYS A 191 -19.36 16.67 2.75
C LYS A 191 -20.64 15.89 2.91
N THR A 192 -20.78 15.13 3.98
CA THR A 192 -22.03 14.38 4.26
C THR A 192 -23.13 15.25 4.87
N GLY A 193 -22.75 16.30 5.60
CA GLY A 193 -23.66 17.14 6.36
C GLY A 193 -24.33 16.43 7.53
N ILE A 194 -23.85 15.25 7.94
CA ILE A 194 -24.40 14.43 9.02
C ILE A 194 -23.56 14.63 10.28
N THR A 195 -24.20 14.90 11.41
CA THR A 195 -23.52 14.96 12.70
C THR A 195 -23.09 13.56 13.12
N PRO A 196 -21.79 13.32 13.40
CA PRO A 196 -21.29 12.02 13.82
C PRO A 196 -21.90 11.62 15.19
N LYS A 197 -22.19 10.32 15.32
CA LYS A 197 -22.45 9.70 16.63
C LYS A 197 -21.14 9.14 17.16
N LEU A 198 -20.98 9.12 18.47
CA LEU A 198 -19.81 8.51 19.12
C LEU A 198 -20.10 7.03 19.39
N ALA A 199 -19.08 6.20 19.20
CA ALA A 199 -19.04 4.81 19.63
C ALA A 199 -17.64 4.50 20.19
N GLU A 200 -17.55 3.64 21.19
CA GLU A 200 -16.26 3.24 21.74
C GLU A 200 -15.49 2.37 20.72
N THR A 201 -16.20 1.44 20.10
CA THR A 201 -15.61 0.52 19.11
C THR A 201 -16.51 0.35 17.88
N ALA A 202 -15.91 -0.12 16.78
CA ALA A 202 -16.64 -0.40 15.54
C ALA A 202 -17.66 -1.54 15.70
N ASP A 203 -17.44 -2.48 16.63
CA ASP A 203 -18.31 -3.63 16.88
C ASP A 203 -19.64 -3.22 17.52
N GLU A 204 -19.67 -2.07 18.18
CA GLU A 204 -20.90 -1.53 18.79
C GLU A 204 -21.86 -0.92 17.75
N ILE A 205 -21.40 -0.76 16.51
CA ILE A 205 -22.18 -0.15 15.45
C ILE A 205 -23.03 -1.23 14.76
N PRO A 206 -24.36 -1.26 14.97
CA PRO A 206 -25.22 -2.22 14.31
C PRO A 206 -25.18 -2.02 12.79
N ALA A 207 -25.14 -3.13 12.04
CA ALA A 207 -25.22 -3.04 10.59
C ALA A 207 -26.52 -2.34 10.14
N LEU A 208 -26.42 -1.38 9.23
CA LEU A 208 -27.60 -0.83 8.57
C LEU A 208 -28.17 -1.93 7.65
N ARG A 209 -29.45 -2.27 7.86
CA ARG A 209 -30.16 -3.11 6.88
C ARG A 209 -30.33 -2.28 5.62
N ALA A 210 -29.92 -2.85 4.47
CA ALA A 210 -30.19 -2.25 3.18
C ALA A 210 -31.69 -1.93 3.07
N ALA A 211 -32.02 -0.71 2.71
CA ALA A 211 -33.41 -0.36 2.40
C ALA A 211 -33.82 -1.21 1.20
N ARG A 212 -34.84 -2.08 1.41
CA ARG A 212 -35.46 -2.88 0.37
C ARG A 212 -36.27 -1.99 -0.59
#